data_c3d6c32e93dfc54be37bb4958770dec7
#
_entry.id   c3d6c32e93dfc54be37bb4958770dec7
#
_cell.length_a   1.000
_cell.length_b   1.000
_cell.length_c   1.000
_cell.angle_alpha   90.00
_cell.angle_beta   90.00
_cell.angle_gamma   90.00
#
_symmetry.space_group_name_H-M   'P 1'
#
loop_
_entity.id
_entity.type
_entity.pdbx_description
1 polymer ?
#
loop_
_entity_poly.entity_id
_entity_poly.type
_entity_poly.pdbx_seq_one_letter_code
_entity_poly.pdbx_strand_id
1 'polypeptide(L)'
;MKKFSKILFGVIAAFILCITSVNFSEASIKTDQKNAIKKYHSLVKGTSGDYKIVDINGDKVKDLLWMDTDSRYYKVYTYRKNKLKCLKKFDYARGGNLYYNTKKHMVIMVRGLFGGRETYVYTVQKNSLKCTKKYSIDYDRSSGKNKTIYRINDKKVSKSKYLKALSALEKSCKKVRPDDYYIL
;
A
#
# COMPACT_ATOMS: atom_id res chain seq x y z
N MET A 1 13.34 47.48 34.36
CA MET A 1 12.54 47.50 33.15
C MET A 1 13.17 46.87 31.88
N LYS A 2 14.50 46.93 31.67
CA LYS A 2 15.13 46.38 30.43
C LYS A 2 15.15 44.86 30.29
N LYS A 3 15.05 44.05 31.36
CA LYS A 3 15.03 42.58 31.30
C LYS A 3 13.67 41.98 30.85
N PHE A 4 12.55 42.61 31.24
CA PHE A 4 11.20 42.15 30.86
C PHE A 4 10.92 42.30 29.36
N SER A 5 11.43 43.34 28.73
CA SER A 5 11.26 43.58 27.29
C SER A 5 11.93 42.49 26.43
N LYS A 6 13.12 41.98 26.84
CA LYS A 6 13.82 40.91 26.05
C LYS A 6 13.14 39.58 26.12
N ILE A 7 12.51 39.25 27.27
CA ILE A 7 11.77 37.97 27.44
C ILE A 7 10.49 38.01 26.61
N LEU A 8 9.75 39.11 26.62
CA LEU A 8 8.53 39.27 25.85
C LEU A 8 8.77 39.18 24.34
N PHE A 9 9.85 39.78 23.82
CA PHE A 9 10.24 39.66 22.41
C PHE A 9 10.63 38.24 22.03
N GLY A 10 11.32 37.49 22.89
CA GLY A 10 11.68 36.09 22.65
C GLY A 10 10.47 35.16 22.54
N VAL A 11 9.47 35.36 23.41
CA VAL A 11 8.25 34.54 23.39
C VAL A 11 7.38 34.82 22.16
N ILE A 12 7.26 36.11 21.75
CA ILE A 12 6.51 36.48 20.55
C ILE A 12 7.19 35.94 19.28
N ALA A 13 8.51 36.02 19.18
CA ALA A 13 9.26 35.47 18.04
C ALA A 13 9.13 33.94 17.94
N ALA A 14 9.16 33.21 19.08
CA ALA A 14 8.95 31.77 19.10
C ALA A 14 7.53 31.38 18.68
N PHE A 15 6.53 32.15 19.09
CA PHE A 15 5.12 31.91 18.70
C PHE A 15 4.90 32.16 17.20
N ILE A 16 5.47 33.21 16.64
CA ILE A 16 5.39 33.49 15.19
C ILE A 16 6.09 32.40 14.37
N LEU A 17 7.24 31.89 14.80
CA LEU A 17 7.95 30.80 14.16
C LEU A 17 7.14 29.48 14.20
N CYS A 18 6.45 29.18 15.29
CA CYS A 18 5.58 28.00 15.38
C CYS A 18 4.37 28.10 14.44
N ILE A 19 3.72 29.26 14.34
CA ILE A 19 2.56 29.46 13.47
C ILE A 19 2.97 29.39 11.99
N THR A 20 4.10 29.95 11.62
CA THR A 20 4.58 29.90 10.23
C THR A 20 5.02 28.49 9.83
N SER A 21 5.62 27.72 10.73
CA SER A 21 6.02 26.33 10.46
C SER A 21 4.84 25.39 10.25
N VAL A 22 3.75 25.56 10.99
CA VAL A 22 2.52 24.77 10.83
C VAL A 22 1.84 25.10 9.49
N ASN A 23 1.70 26.37 9.14
CA ASN A 23 1.10 26.79 7.88
C ASN A 23 1.95 26.36 6.66
N PHE A 24 3.25 26.41 6.75
CA PHE A 24 4.16 25.98 5.70
C PHE A 24 4.07 24.45 5.47
N SER A 25 3.97 23.67 6.54
CA SER A 25 3.81 22.20 6.45
C SER A 25 2.49 21.82 5.76
N GLU A 26 1.39 22.48 6.09
CA GLU A 26 0.06 22.20 5.50
C GLU A 26 -0.03 22.63 4.04
N ALA A 27 0.52 23.78 3.68
CA ALA A 27 0.61 24.24 2.31
C ALA A 27 1.47 23.29 1.44
N SER A 28 2.56 22.77 1.98
CA SER A 28 3.40 21.77 1.32
C SER A 28 2.63 20.47 1.06
N ILE A 29 1.86 19.97 2.03
CA ILE A 29 1.04 18.77 1.89
C ILE A 29 -0.03 18.96 0.81
N LYS A 30 -0.73 20.09 0.77
CA LYS A 30 -1.75 20.40 -0.26
C LYS A 30 -1.12 20.43 -1.65
N THR A 31 0.06 21.02 -1.78
CA THR A 31 0.81 21.07 -3.04
C THR A 31 1.25 19.68 -3.49
N ASP A 32 1.84 18.89 -2.60
CA ASP A 32 2.23 17.51 -2.88
C ASP A 32 1.02 16.65 -3.27
N GLN A 33 -0.13 16.81 -2.60
CA GLN A 33 -1.35 16.10 -2.96
C GLN A 33 -1.85 16.43 -4.37
N LYS A 34 -1.91 17.71 -4.73
CA LYS A 34 -2.31 18.14 -6.09
C LYS A 34 -1.38 17.56 -7.15
N ASN A 35 -0.08 17.66 -6.91
CA ASN A 35 0.95 17.17 -7.83
C ASN A 35 0.94 15.63 -7.93
N ALA A 36 0.74 14.94 -6.82
CA ALA A 36 0.59 13.49 -6.77
C ALA A 36 -0.54 13.02 -7.69
N ILE A 37 -1.75 13.56 -7.51
CA ILE A 37 -2.93 13.20 -8.31
C ILE A 37 -2.66 13.42 -9.80
N LYS A 38 -2.10 14.59 -10.17
CA LYS A 38 -1.76 14.91 -11.57
C LYS A 38 -0.76 13.89 -12.16
N LYS A 39 0.28 13.53 -11.40
CA LYS A 39 1.28 12.55 -11.83
C LYS A 39 0.68 11.14 -11.95
N TYR A 40 -0.18 10.74 -11.02
CA TYR A 40 -0.82 9.42 -11.07
C TYR A 40 -1.74 9.29 -12.29
N HIS A 41 -2.58 10.28 -12.56
CA HIS A 41 -3.41 10.27 -13.77
C HIS A 41 -2.57 10.23 -15.05
N SER A 42 -1.44 10.93 -15.08
CA SER A 42 -0.52 10.85 -16.23
C SER A 42 0.09 9.47 -16.40
N LEU A 43 0.37 8.74 -15.29
CA LEU A 43 0.94 7.38 -15.34
C LEU A 43 -0.04 6.33 -15.87
N VAL A 44 -1.32 6.44 -15.47
CA VAL A 44 -2.34 5.44 -15.83
C VAL A 44 -3.08 5.79 -17.11
N LYS A 45 -2.87 6.99 -17.66
CA LYS A 45 -3.52 7.44 -18.92
C LYS A 45 -3.10 6.55 -20.09
N GLY A 46 -4.10 6.01 -20.80
CA GLY A 46 -3.87 5.16 -21.98
C GLY A 46 -3.33 3.76 -21.65
N THR A 47 -3.37 3.34 -20.39
CA THR A 47 -3.01 1.98 -19.97
C THR A 47 -4.27 1.21 -19.60
N SER A 48 -4.21 -0.13 -19.72
CA SER A 48 -5.25 -1.02 -19.23
C SER A 48 -4.98 -1.38 -17.77
N GLY A 49 -6.07 -1.51 -16.99
CA GLY A 49 -5.99 -1.97 -15.61
C GLY A 49 -6.73 -1.07 -14.63
N ASP A 50 -6.84 -1.58 -13.41
CA ASP A 50 -7.57 -0.92 -12.32
C ASP A 50 -6.62 -0.20 -11.38
N TYR A 51 -7.04 0.93 -10.86
CA TYR A 51 -6.25 1.67 -9.88
C TYR A 51 -7.11 2.30 -8.79
N LYS A 52 -6.47 2.60 -7.67
CA LYS A 52 -7.03 3.42 -6.58
C LYS A 52 -6.01 4.46 -6.14
N ILE A 53 -6.51 5.66 -5.92
CA ILE A 53 -5.72 6.79 -5.38
C ILE A 53 -6.23 7.03 -3.95
N VAL A 54 -5.46 6.62 -2.96
CA VAL A 54 -5.83 6.63 -1.53
C VAL A 54 -4.60 6.93 -0.67
N ASP A 55 -4.79 7.55 0.48
CA ASP A 55 -3.72 7.72 1.47
C ASP A 55 -3.58 6.41 2.28
N ILE A 56 -2.53 5.64 2.04
CA ILE A 56 -2.30 4.37 2.72
C ILE A 56 -1.35 4.53 3.90
N ASN A 57 -0.37 5.42 3.78
CA ASN A 57 0.67 5.59 4.78
C ASN A 57 0.32 6.61 5.88
N GLY A 58 -0.82 7.32 5.76
CA GLY A 58 -1.33 8.28 6.72
C GLY A 58 -0.62 9.63 6.70
N ASP A 59 0.12 9.96 5.65
CA ASP A 59 0.86 11.22 5.55
C ASP A 59 0.06 12.37 4.92
N LYS A 60 -1.25 12.14 4.66
CA LYS A 60 -2.21 13.05 4.03
C LYS A 60 -1.95 13.31 2.54
N VAL A 61 -0.94 12.72 1.94
CA VAL A 61 -0.73 12.70 0.49
C VAL A 61 -1.23 11.35 -0.05
N LYS A 62 -1.98 11.37 -1.16
CA LYS A 62 -2.50 10.15 -1.76
C LYS A 62 -1.37 9.31 -2.36
N ASP A 63 -1.51 8.00 -2.24
CA ASP A 63 -0.69 6.99 -2.90
C ASP A 63 -1.47 6.38 -4.07
N LEU A 64 -0.77 5.79 -5.05
CA LEU A 64 -1.38 5.07 -6.16
C LEU A 64 -1.17 3.57 -5.98
N LEU A 65 -2.26 2.83 -5.95
CA LEU A 65 -2.31 1.39 -6.11
C LEU A 65 -2.78 1.08 -7.53
N TRP A 66 -1.98 0.38 -8.32
CA TRP A 66 -2.28 0.14 -9.71
C TRP A 66 -2.05 -1.32 -10.09
N MET A 67 -3.10 -1.93 -10.66
CA MET A 67 -3.05 -3.21 -11.36
C MET A 67 -2.82 -2.93 -12.83
N ASP A 68 -1.57 -2.87 -13.24
CA ASP A 68 -1.20 -2.67 -14.63
C ASP A 68 -1.32 -4.00 -15.39
N THR A 69 -2.41 -4.16 -16.14
CA THR A 69 -2.68 -5.40 -16.87
C THR A 69 -1.79 -5.55 -18.09
N ASP A 70 -1.35 -4.46 -18.70
CA ASP A 70 -0.48 -4.51 -19.88
C ASP A 70 0.89 -5.08 -19.52
N SER A 71 1.44 -4.66 -18.39
CA SER A 71 2.74 -5.15 -17.92
C SER A 71 2.65 -6.35 -16.97
N ARG A 72 1.44 -6.75 -16.55
CA ARG A 72 1.16 -7.81 -15.56
C ARG A 72 1.81 -7.58 -14.20
N TYR A 73 1.81 -6.34 -13.75
CA TYR A 73 2.35 -5.97 -12.44
C TYR A 73 1.35 -5.23 -11.57
N TYR A 74 1.39 -5.53 -10.27
CA TYR A 74 0.92 -4.59 -9.27
C TYR A 74 2.00 -3.57 -8.99
N LYS A 75 1.64 -2.31 -8.99
CA LYS A 75 2.55 -1.20 -8.73
C LYS A 75 1.99 -0.34 -7.60
N VAL A 76 2.85 0.01 -6.65
CA VAL A 76 2.50 0.92 -5.55
C VAL A 76 3.42 2.12 -5.62
N TYR A 77 2.83 3.30 -5.76
CA TYR A 77 3.58 4.56 -5.82
C TYR A 77 3.17 5.46 -4.66
N THR A 78 4.14 6.20 -4.16
CA THR A 78 3.95 7.34 -3.27
C THR A 78 4.53 8.60 -3.89
N TYR A 79 4.02 9.74 -3.43
CA TYR A 79 4.51 11.06 -3.86
C TYR A 79 4.83 11.89 -2.62
N ARG A 80 6.03 12.44 -2.57
CA ARG A 80 6.46 13.23 -1.44
C ARG A 80 7.58 14.18 -1.83
N LYS A 81 7.56 15.43 -1.33
CA LYS A 81 8.57 16.44 -1.62
C LYS A 81 8.83 16.58 -3.12
N ASN A 82 7.77 16.72 -3.91
CA ASN A 82 7.80 16.81 -5.36
C ASN A 82 8.42 15.59 -6.09
N LYS A 83 8.56 14.44 -5.42
CA LYS A 83 9.14 13.23 -6.02
C LYS A 83 8.14 12.09 -6.03
N LEU A 84 7.96 11.51 -7.22
CA LEU A 84 7.24 10.27 -7.42
C LEU A 84 8.19 9.09 -7.16
N LYS A 85 7.74 8.12 -6.37
CA LYS A 85 8.52 6.92 -6.06
C LYS A 85 7.66 5.67 -6.21
N CYS A 86 8.14 4.70 -7.00
CA CYS A 86 7.60 3.35 -6.99
C CYS A 86 8.12 2.62 -5.75
N LEU A 87 7.23 2.28 -4.81
CA LEU A 87 7.59 1.57 -3.59
C LEU A 87 7.76 0.08 -3.84
N LYS A 88 6.96 -0.48 -4.75
CA LYS A 88 6.98 -1.88 -5.09
C LYS A 88 6.39 -2.10 -6.49
N LYS A 89 7.07 -2.97 -7.25
CA LYS A 89 6.57 -3.62 -8.45
C LYS A 89 6.50 -5.12 -8.14
N PHE A 90 5.36 -5.75 -8.40
CA PHE A 90 5.09 -7.12 -8.00
C PHE A 90 4.36 -7.85 -9.13
N ASP A 91 4.96 -8.88 -9.67
CA ASP A 91 4.36 -9.71 -10.70
C ASP A 91 3.18 -10.51 -10.13
N TYR A 92 2.02 -10.42 -10.75
CA TYR A 92 0.85 -11.22 -10.35
C TYR A 92 0.65 -12.51 -11.16
N ALA A 93 1.54 -12.77 -12.12
CA ALA A 93 1.59 -13.98 -12.94
C ALA A 93 0.23 -14.40 -13.54
N ARG A 94 -0.44 -15.43 -12.98
CA ARG A 94 -1.68 -16.01 -13.49
C ARG A 94 -2.86 -15.66 -12.60
N GLY A 95 -3.37 -14.49 -12.82
CA GLY A 95 -4.48 -13.99 -12.01
C GLY A 95 -4.02 -13.62 -10.59
N GLY A 96 -4.68 -12.64 -10.03
CA GLY A 96 -4.38 -12.17 -8.70
C GLY A 96 -5.24 -10.97 -8.35
N ASN A 97 -5.05 -10.48 -7.15
CA ASN A 97 -5.78 -9.34 -6.65
C ASN A 97 -4.88 -8.45 -5.81
N LEU A 98 -5.20 -7.17 -5.83
CA LEU A 98 -4.57 -6.15 -4.99
C LEU A 98 -5.63 -5.62 -4.02
N TYR A 99 -5.31 -5.66 -2.71
CA TYR A 99 -6.18 -5.14 -1.66
C TYR A 99 -5.42 -4.13 -0.81
N TYR A 100 -6.16 -3.29 -0.09
CA TYR A 100 -5.60 -2.29 0.80
C TYR A 100 -6.45 -2.07 2.05
N ASN A 101 -5.80 -1.55 3.10
CA ASN A 101 -6.45 -1.10 4.32
C ASN A 101 -5.75 0.18 4.80
N THR A 102 -6.42 1.32 4.66
CA THR A 102 -5.86 2.64 5.03
C THR A 102 -5.70 2.79 6.54
N LYS A 103 -6.60 2.21 7.35
CA LYS A 103 -6.53 2.27 8.82
C LYS A 103 -5.34 1.49 9.38
N LYS A 104 -4.93 0.40 8.71
CA LYS A 104 -3.80 -0.45 9.12
C LYS A 104 -2.54 -0.18 8.32
N HIS A 105 -2.56 0.79 7.41
CA HIS A 105 -1.46 1.10 6.50
C HIS A 105 -0.93 -0.13 5.76
N MET A 106 -1.86 -0.93 5.19
CA MET A 106 -1.51 -2.22 4.58
C MET A 106 -1.87 -2.29 3.10
N VAL A 107 -1.03 -3.00 2.36
CA VAL A 107 -1.29 -3.48 1.00
C VAL A 107 -1.13 -5.00 0.99
N ILE A 108 -2.07 -5.69 0.34
CA ILE A 108 -2.03 -7.13 0.17
C ILE A 108 -1.97 -7.45 -1.32
N MET A 109 -0.97 -8.20 -1.70
CA MET A 109 -0.75 -8.66 -3.07
C MET A 109 -0.97 -10.16 -3.13
N VAL A 110 -1.88 -10.58 -3.99
CA VAL A 110 -2.20 -11.98 -4.23
C VAL A 110 -1.74 -12.34 -5.63
N ARG A 111 -1.04 -13.47 -5.78
CA ARG A 111 -0.71 -14.03 -7.08
C ARG A 111 -1.06 -15.50 -7.17
N GLY A 112 -1.57 -15.92 -8.32
CA GLY A 112 -1.70 -17.33 -8.65
C GLY A 112 -0.35 -17.87 -9.17
N LEU A 113 -0.08 -19.14 -8.87
CA LEU A 113 1.07 -19.90 -9.37
C LEU A 113 0.57 -21.18 -10.02
N PHE A 114 1.41 -21.81 -10.87
CA PHE A 114 1.12 -23.13 -11.48
C PHE A 114 0.98 -24.28 -10.48
N GLY A 115 0.97 -24.11 -9.27
CA GLY A 115 0.87 -25.16 -8.25
C GLY A 115 0.44 -24.55 -6.93
N GLY A 116 -0.26 -23.40 -6.97
CA GLY A 116 -0.69 -22.81 -5.73
C GLY A 116 -1.05 -21.33 -5.79
N ARG A 117 -1.05 -20.71 -4.65
CA ARG A 117 -1.35 -19.29 -4.47
C ARG A 117 -0.43 -18.70 -3.41
N GLU A 118 0.05 -17.51 -3.64
CA GLU A 118 0.76 -16.74 -2.62
C GLU A 118 0.04 -15.42 -2.32
N THR A 119 0.02 -15.06 -1.05
CA THR A 119 -0.52 -13.81 -0.56
C THR A 119 0.53 -13.14 0.32
N TYR A 120 0.93 -11.96 -0.07
CA TYR A 120 1.91 -11.15 0.64
C TYR A 120 1.23 -9.95 1.28
N VAL A 121 1.47 -9.75 2.56
CA VAL A 121 0.98 -8.61 3.34
C VAL A 121 2.14 -7.66 3.56
N TYR A 122 1.98 -6.44 3.09
CA TYR A 122 2.94 -5.37 3.29
C TYR A 122 2.37 -4.30 4.20
N THR A 123 3.16 -3.84 5.13
CA THR A 123 2.90 -2.59 5.84
C THR A 123 3.57 -1.44 5.07
N VAL A 124 2.80 -0.39 4.83
CA VAL A 124 3.28 0.82 4.15
C VAL A 124 3.91 1.72 5.21
N GLN A 125 5.17 2.03 5.04
CA GLN A 125 5.91 3.02 5.81
C GLN A 125 6.15 4.24 4.91
N LYS A 126 6.57 5.37 5.47
CA LYS A 126 6.69 6.67 4.75
C LYS A 126 7.19 6.55 3.30
N ASN A 127 8.21 5.75 3.04
CA ASN A 127 8.84 5.61 1.72
C ASN A 127 9.20 4.14 1.38
N SER A 128 8.57 3.17 2.01
CA SER A 128 8.88 1.75 1.81
C SER A 128 7.68 0.85 2.08
N LEU A 129 7.74 -0.35 1.52
CA LEU A 129 6.84 -1.46 1.82
C LEU A 129 7.64 -2.55 2.52
N LYS A 130 7.25 -2.88 3.74
CA LYS A 130 7.84 -3.99 4.50
C LYS A 130 6.90 -5.18 4.46
N CYS A 131 7.35 -6.30 3.91
CA CYS A 131 6.59 -7.56 3.98
C CYS A 131 6.53 -8.03 5.43
N THR A 132 5.33 -8.14 5.98
CA THR A 132 5.11 -8.52 7.37
C THR A 132 4.52 -9.91 7.50
N LYS A 133 3.89 -10.43 6.45
CA LYS A 133 3.31 -11.76 6.46
C LYS A 133 3.21 -12.34 5.05
N LYS A 134 3.43 -13.64 4.95
CA LYS A 134 3.26 -14.43 3.73
C LYS A 134 2.34 -15.60 4.01
N TYR A 135 1.40 -15.85 3.11
CA TYR A 135 0.57 -17.05 3.09
C TYR A 135 0.84 -17.78 1.78
N SER A 136 0.98 -19.09 1.81
CA SER A 136 1.10 -19.88 0.58
C SER A 136 0.28 -21.16 0.64
N ILE A 137 -0.20 -21.55 -0.53
CA ILE A 137 -0.75 -22.86 -0.80
C ILE A 137 0.13 -23.49 -1.87
N ASP A 138 0.71 -24.63 -1.55
CA ASP A 138 1.55 -25.41 -2.46
C ASP A 138 0.91 -26.78 -2.68
N TYR A 139 1.08 -27.33 -3.87
CA TYR A 139 0.67 -28.69 -4.18
C TYR A 139 1.90 -29.60 -4.28
N ASP A 140 2.03 -30.52 -3.35
CA ASP A 140 3.06 -31.54 -3.38
C ASP A 140 2.63 -32.71 -4.24
N ARG A 141 3.31 -32.92 -5.35
CA ARG A 141 3.07 -34.00 -6.30
C ARG A 141 4.11 -35.12 -6.23
N SER A 142 5.08 -35.00 -5.35
CA SER A 142 6.25 -35.91 -5.28
C SER A 142 5.89 -37.34 -4.87
N SER A 143 4.76 -37.54 -4.16
CA SER A 143 4.33 -38.83 -3.63
C SER A 143 3.29 -39.56 -4.49
N GLY A 144 3.01 -39.10 -5.72
CA GLY A 144 1.92 -39.61 -6.56
C GLY A 144 0.50 -39.27 -6.04
N LYS A 145 0.41 -38.68 -4.84
CA LYS A 145 -0.83 -38.17 -4.25
C LYS A 145 -0.76 -36.65 -4.18
N ASN A 146 -1.72 -35.97 -4.81
CA ASN A 146 -1.80 -34.51 -4.74
C ASN A 146 -2.08 -34.05 -3.30
N LYS A 147 -1.08 -33.62 -2.59
CA LYS A 147 -1.20 -33.12 -1.22
C LYS A 147 -1.12 -31.59 -1.19
N THR A 148 -2.15 -30.96 -0.65
CA THR A 148 -2.16 -29.52 -0.45
C THR A 148 -1.45 -29.14 0.84
N ILE A 149 -0.46 -28.25 0.76
CA ILE A 149 0.32 -27.76 1.89
C ILE A 149 -0.03 -26.28 2.13
N TYR A 150 -0.48 -25.97 3.33
CA TYR A 150 -0.79 -24.62 3.78
C TYR A 150 0.34 -24.07 4.64
N ARG A 151 0.82 -22.84 4.35
CA ARG A 151 1.89 -22.19 5.10
C ARG A 151 1.54 -20.76 5.48
N ILE A 152 2.00 -20.35 6.65
CA ILE A 152 2.00 -18.95 7.11
C ILE A 152 3.44 -18.64 7.52
N ASN A 153 4.08 -17.64 6.89
CA ASN A 153 5.48 -17.30 7.07
C ASN A 153 6.39 -18.54 6.94
N ASP A 154 6.17 -19.28 5.85
CA ASP A 154 6.87 -20.52 5.46
C ASP A 154 6.72 -21.71 6.44
N LYS A 155 6.00 -21.55 7.57
CA LYS A 155 5.67 -22.63 8.50
C LYS A 155 4.40 -23.35 8.08
N LYS A 156 4.43 -24.68 8.03
CA LYS A 156 3.21 -25.50 7.77
C LYS A 156 2.17 -25.26 8.87
N VAL A 157 0.92 -25.17 8.46
CA VAL A 157 -0.24 -25.00 9.35
C VAL A 157 -1.40 -25.86 8.88
N SER A 158 -2.41 -26.09 9.72
CA SER A 158 -3.63 -26.74 9.32
C SER A 158 -4.43 -25.88 8.33
N LYS A 159 -5.21 -26.51 7.45
CA LYS A 159 -6.14 -25.84 6.51
C LYS A 159 -7.06 -24.85 7.26
N SER A 160 -7.65 -25.28 8.36
CA SER A 160 -8.54 -24.44 9.18
C SER A 160 -7.85 -23.16 9.68
N LYS A 161 -6.63 -23.28 10.26
CA LYS A 161 -5.85 -22.13 10.72
C LYS A 161 -5.49 -21.19 9.59
N TYR A 162 -5.11 -21.73 8.43
CA TYR A 162 -4.82 -20.95 7.23
C TYR A 162 -6.03 -20.15 6.76
N LEU A 163 -7.17 -20.82 6.54
CA LEU A 163 -8.38 -20.20 6.03
C LEU A 163 -8.94 -19.15 6.99
N LYS A 164 -8.94 -19.43 8.30
CA LYS A 164 -9.37 -18.46 9.32
C LYS A 164 -8.52 -17.18 9.27
N ALA A 165 -7.21 -17.33 9.19
CA ALA A 165 -6.29 -16.18 9.15
C ALA A 165 -6.42 -15.38 7.85
N LEU A 166 -6.58 -16.04 6.71
CA LEU A 166 -6.73 -15.38 5.40
C LEU A 166 -8.08 -14.67 5.31
N SER A 167 -9.19 -15.31 5.71
CA SER A 167 -10.52 -14.70 5.71
C SER A 167 -10.60 -13.46 6.60
N ALA A 168 -10.01 -13.50 7.80
CA ALA A 168 -9.95 -12.33 8.67
C ALA A 168 -9.16 -11.18 8.05
N LEU A 169 -8.10 -11.48 7.31
CA LEU A 169 -7.31 -10.51 6.58
C LEU A 169 -8.13 -9.88 5.44
N GLU A 170 -8.72 -10.69 4.57
CA GLU A 170 -9.50 -10.25 3.41
C GLU A 170 -10.72 -9.40 3.81
N LYS A 171 -11.46 -9.83 4.84
CA LYS A 171 -12.60 -9.06 5.40
C LYS A 171 -12.20 -7.68 5.91
N SER A 172 -10.96 -7.50 6.33
CA SER A 172 -10.47 -6.21 6.84
C SER A 172 -10.02 -5.25 5.73
N CYS A 173 -10.02 -5.66 4.48
CA CYS A 173 -9.41 -4.92 3.37
C CYS A 173 -10.41 -4.63 2.26
N LYS A 174 -10.12 -3.57 1.50
CA LYS A 174 -10.84 -3.23 0.27
C LYS A 174 -10.04 -3.74 -0.93
N LYS A 175 -10.73 -4.20 -1.96
CA LYS A 175 -10.14 -4.62 -3.23
C LYS A 175 -9.90 -3.40 -4.12
N VAL A 176 -8.84 -3.41 -4.90
CA VAL A 176 -8.55 -2.33 -5.88
C VAL A 176 -9.47 -2.48 -7.07
N ARG A 177 -9.65 -3.70 -7.59
CA ARG A 177 -10.61 -4.02 -8.64
C ARG A 177 -12.00 -4.20 -8.01
N PRO A 178 -13.07 -3.58 -8.55
CA PRO A 178 -14.45 -3.90 -8.17
C PRO A 178 -14.75 -5.37 -8.42
N ASP A 179 -15.63 -5.97 -7.58
CA ASP A 179 -15.99 -7.39 -7.69
C ASP A 179 -16.80 -7.73 -8.94
N ASP A 180 -17.32 -6.72 -9.67
CA ASP A 180 -18.23 -6.86 -10.81
C ASP A 180 -17.54 -7.13 -12.16
N TYR A 181 -16.21 -7.23 -12.17
CA TYR A 181 -15.46 -7.58 -13.38
C TYR A 181 -15.11 -9.07 -13.43
N TYR A 182 -16.10 -9.95 -13.52
CA TYR A 182 -15.90 -11.24 -14.13
C TYR A 182 -15.89 -11.04 -15.64
N ILE A 183 -14.71 -11.02 -16.23
CA ILE A 183 -14.59 -11.23 -17.67
C ILE A 183 -14.95 -12.70 -17.89
N LEU A 184 -16.05 -12.91 -18.61
CA LEU A 184 -16.45 -14.15 -19.22
C LEU A 184 -15.35 -14.72 -20.13
#